data_0b86e46888324e44a0ba651ae8a61bca
#
_entry.id   0b86e46888324e44a0ba651ae8a61bca
#
_cell.length_a   1.000
_cell.length_b   1.000
_cell.length_c   1.000
_cell.angle_alpha   90.00
_cell.angle_beta   90.00
_cell.angle_gamma   90.00
#
_symmetry.space_group_name_H-M   'P 1'
#
loop_
_entity.id
_entity.type
_entity.pdbx_description
1 polymer ?
#
loop_
_entity_poly.entity_id
_entity_poly.type
_entity_poly.pdbx_seq_one_letter_code
_entity_poly.pdbx_strand_id
1 'polypeptide(L)'
;AAAISIIDPVYFWLARHRALYFGFHALALFVALLVLLPLIFHWRTDSALAWAGWLPALFALPSFWRFGGPRKWFRWLGLILFSCLVALSPRWLAPLVPPLTLSLQERAVALSFNRAERKPLVSGEVFSADEVAGGLYAYTAIKAPLGLGQEVYHYWFRDGEQVDRIPLKVSGGRESGFRTWSHKRHIPVPSEGRWRVEVRTGDNQIIGVMRFTITP
;
A
#
# COMPACT_ATOMS: atom_id res chain seq x y z
N ALA A 1 -3.50 -9.96 17.14
CA ALA A 1 -2.43 -10.35 18.08
C ALA A 1 -2.66 -9.74 19.45
N ALA A 2 -2.76 -8.42 19.58
CA ALA A 2 -2.91 -7.74 20.88
C ALA A 2 -4.15 -8.19 21.68
N ALA A 3 -5.30 -8.42 21.04
CA ALA A 3 -6.50 -8.89 21.71
C ALA A 3 -6.34 -10.29 22.33
N ILE A 4 -5.58 -11.17 21.69
CA ILE A 4 -5.35 -12.54 22.19
C ILE A 4 -4.42 -12.56 23.39
N SER A 5 -3.47 -11.63 23.48
CA SER A 5 -2.57 -11.54 24.65
C SER A 5 -3.25 -10.99 25.92
N ILE A 6 -4.43 -10.35 25.78
CA ILE A 6 -5.22 -9.86 26.92
C ILE A 6 -6.11 -10.96 27.52
N ILE A 7 -6.43 -12.02 26.74
CA ILE A 7 -7.29 -13.11 27.18
C ILE A 7 -6.42 -14.21 27.79
N ASP A 8 -6.25 -14.18 29.11
CA ASP A 8 -5.41 -15.13 29.86
C ASP A 8 -5.59 -16.61 29.51
N PRO A 9 -6.82 -17.17 29.40
CA PRO A 9 -6.98 -18.58 29.08
C PRO A 9 -6.42 -18.98 27.70
N VAL A 10 -6.56 -18.10 26.70
CA VAL A 10 -6.06 -18.31 25.34
C VAL A 10 -4.54 -18.21 25.32
N TYR A 11 -3.97 -17.25 26.05
CA TYR A 11 -2.53 -17.08 26.17
C TYR A 11 -1.87 -18.29 26.86
N PHE A 12 -2.43 -18.79 27.96
CA PHE A 12 -1.95 -19.99 28.64
C PHE A 12 -2.06 -21.25 27.77
N TRP A 13 -3.13 -21.38 27.01
CA TRP A 13 -3.26 -22.48 26.05
C TRP A 13 -2.18 -22.38 24.96
N LEU A 14 -1.96 -21.18 24.42
CA LEU A 14 -0.93 -20.90 23.41
C LEU A 14 0.48 -21.21 23.97
N ALA A 15 0.75 -20.85 25.23
CA ALA A 15 2.04 -21.08 25.90
C ALA A 15 2.37 -22.58 26.07
N ARG A 16 1.37 -23.45 26.14
CA ARG A 16 1.56 -24.91 26.16
C ARG A 16 2.10 -25.46 24.84
N HIS A 17 1.78 -24.77 23.71
CA HIS A 17 2.17 -25.17 22.36
C HIS A 17 3.33 -24.30 21.89
N ARG A 18 4.56 -24.68 22.25
CA ARG A 18 5.77 -23.87 22.01
C ARG A 18 5.89 -23.30 20.58
N ALA A 19 5.58 -24.09 19.55
CA ALA A 19 5.65 -23.62 18.16
C ALA A 19 4.63 -22.51 17.88
N LEU A 20 3.40 -22.64 18.39
CA LEU A 20 2.36 -21.62 18.24
C LEU A 20 2.70 -20.36 19.05
N TYR A 21 3.26 -20.53 20.25
CA TYR A 21 3.72 -19.42 21.09
C TYR A 21 4.78 -18.57 20.39
N PHE A 22 5.83 -19.21 19.86
CA PHE A 22 6.87 -18.50 19.11
C PHE A 22 6.36 -17.89 17.81
N GLY A 23 5.50 -18.61 17.08
CA GLY A 23 4.85 -18.09 15.87
C GLY A 23 4.00 -16.85 16.15
N PHE A 24 3.24 -16.85 17.24
CA PHE A 24 2.44 -15.72 17.68
C PHE A 24 3.31 -14.49 18.01
N HIS A 25 4.39 -14.68 18.77
CA HIS A 25 5.29 -13.58 19.13
C HIS A 25 6.08 -13.06 17.92
N ALA A 26 6.49 -13.94 17.01
CA ALA A 26 7.11 -13.54 15.76
C ALA A 26 6.15 -12.71 14.88
N LEU A 27 4.88 -13.12 14.79
CA LEU A 27 3.85 -12.36 14.08
C LEU A 27 3.57 -11.01 14.75
N ALA A 28 3.47 -10.98 16.09
CA ALA A 28 3.26 -9.73 16.83
C ALA A 28 4.42 -8.75 16.61
N LEU A 29 5.66 -9.24 16.68
CA LEU A 29 6.85 -8.44 16.43
C LEU A 29 6.91 -7.97 14.97
N PHE A 30 6.57 -8.84 14.01
CA PHE A 30 6.49 -8.48 12.60
C PHE A 30 5.52 -7.32 12.36
N VAL A 31 4.30 -7.42 12.90
CA VAL A 31 3.28 -6.36 12.77
C VAL A 31 3.73 -5.07 13.44
N ALA A 32 4.31 -5.16 14.64
CA ALA A 32 4.83 -3.98 15.35
C ALA A 32 5.94 -3.28 14.53
N LEU A 33 6.91 -4.03 14.02
CA LEU A 33 8.00 -3.49 13.20
C LEU A 33 7.49 -2.91 11.88
N LEU A 34 6.50 -3.54 11.25
CA LEU A 34 5.91 -3.03 10.01
C LEU A 34 5.30 -1.64 10.18
N VAL A 35 4.77 -1.34 11.39
CA VAL A 35 4.22 -0.03 11.72
C VAL A 35 5.31 0.93 12.19
N LEU A 36 6.20 0.49 13.09
CA LEU A 36 7.17 1.36 13.75
C LEU A 36 8.31 1.79 12.82
N LEU A 37 8.80 0.91 11.94
CA LEU A 37 9.92 1.24 11.07
C LEU A 37 9.62 2.40 10.11
N PRO A 38 8.49 2.42 9.38
CA PRO A 38 8.14 3.58 8.56
C PRO A 38 7.88 4.84 9.39
N LEU A 39 7.28 4.69 10.57
CA LEU A 39 6.89 5.83 11.42
C LEU A 39 8.11 6.52 12.03
N ILE A 40 9.08 5.75 12.55
CA ILE A 40 10.25 6.30 13.26
C ILE A 40 11.37 6.69 12.28
N PHE A 41 11.68 5.82 11.32
CA PHE A 41 12.81 5.99 10.42
C PHE A 41 12.44 6.58 9.05
N HIS A 42 11.16 6.83 8.80
CA HIS A 42 10.63 7.31 7.51
C HIS A 42 11.03 6.40 6.33
N TRP A 43 11.20 5.11 6.61
CA TRP A 43 11.55 4.13 5.59
C TRP A 43 10.38 3.85 4.67
N ARG A 44 10.71 3.50 3.43
CA ARG A 44 9.73 3.01 2.46
C ARG A 44 9.13 1.70 2.96
N THR A 45 7.87 1.48 2.66
CA THR A 45 7.13 0.31 3.17
C THR A 45 7.71 -1.02 2.71
N ASP A 46 8.29 -1.08 1.49
CA ASP A 46 8.97 -2.27 0.97
C ASP A 46 10.21 -2.64 1.82
N SER A 47 11.04 -1.64 2.13
CA SER A 47 12.20 -1.82 3.00
C SER A 47 11.78 -2.19 4.42
N ALA A 48 10.76 -1.51 4.97
CA ALA A 48 10.21 -1.81 6.29
C ALA A 48 9.65 -3.24 6.35
N LEU A 49 8.97 -3.70 5.30
CA LEU A 49 8.43 -5.06 5.22
C LEU A 49 9.55 -6.11 5.18
N ALA A 50 10.62 -5.87 4.41
CA ALA A 50 11.78 -6.77 4.38
C ALA A 50 12.44 -6.88 5.76
N TRP A 51 12.72 -5.76 6.41
CA TRP A 51 13.34 -5.75 7.74
C TRP A 51 12.42 -6.32 8.82
N ALA A 52 11.12 -6.02 8.78
CA ALA A 52 10.15 -6.60 9.69
C ALA A 52 10.07 -8.14 9.55
N GLY A 53 10.35 -8.69 8.38
CA GLY A 53 10.45 -10.14 8.18
C GLY A 53 11.73 -10.75 8.74
N TRP A 54 12.88 -10.10 8.52
CA TRP A 54 14.17 -10.61 8.96
C TRP A 54 14.41 -10.49 10.47
N LEU A 55 14.03 -9.39 11.09
CA LEU A 55 14.27 -9.14 12.51
C LEU A 55 13.64 -10.19 13.43
N PRO A 56 12.35 -10.57 13.30
CA PRO A 56 11.77 -11.64 14.12
C PRO A 56 12.48 -12.98 13.96
N ALA A 57 12.94 -13.30 12.74
CA ALA A 57 13.72 -14.51 12.49
C ALA A 57 15.05 -14.48 13.22
N LEU A 58 15.77 -13.33 13.19
CA LEU A 58 17.03 -13.13 13.89
C LEU A 58 16.84 -13.26 15.43
N PHE A 59 15.80 -12.64 16.00
CA PHE A 59 15.50 -12.74 17.43
C PHE A 59 15.07 -14.15 17.85
N ALA A 60 14.53 -14.96 16.95
CA ALA A 60 14.19 -16.34 17.21
C ALA A 60 15.42 -17.27 17.27
N LEU A 61 16.58 -16.89 16.69
CA LEU A 61 17.80 -17.72 16.62
C LEU A 61 18.24 -18.31 17.96
N PRO A 62 18.35 -17.54 19.08
CA PRO A 62 18.80 -18.08 20.36
C PRO A 62 17.87 -19.16 20.91
N SER A 63 16.56 -19.01 20.65
CA SER A 63 15.55 -19.98 21.09
C SER A 63 15.65 -21.29 20.33
N PHE A 64 15.99 -21.26 19.04
CA PHE A 64 16.20 -22.45 18.23
C PHE A 64 17.48 -23.20 18.61
N TRP A 65 18.52 -22.52 19.07
CA TRP A 65 19.77 -23.16 19.50
C TRP A 65 19.58 -24.04 20.74
N ARG A 66 18.70 -23.65 21.66
CA ARG A 66 18.39 -24.41 22.87
C ARG A 66 17.55 -25.68 22.63
N PHE A 67 16.88 -25.78 21.50
CA PHE A 67 16.07 -26.96 21.16
C PHE A 67 16.93 -28.03 20.48
N GLY A 68 17.71 -28.77 21.28
CA GLY A 68 18.54 -29.89 20.82
C GLY A 68 17.71 -31.09 20.35
N GLY A 69 18.06 -31.66 19.21
CA GLY A 69 17.50 -32.88 18.67
C GLY A 69 18.10 -33.24 17.31
N PRO A 70 18.07 -34.53 16.89
CA PRO A 70 18.76 -35.01 15.68
C PRO A 70 18.26 -34.40 14.37
N ARG A 71 17.11 -33.74 14.37
CA ARG A 71 16.51 -33.07 13.18
C ARG A 71 16.64 -31.55 13.19
N LYS A 72 17.67 -31.01 13.84
CA LYS A 72 17.90 -29.54 13.93
C LYS A 72 17.91 -28.85 12.57
N TRP A 73 18.54 -29.44 11.57
CA TRP A 73 18.73 -28.85 10.27
C TRP A 73 17.41 -28.56 9.51
N PHE A 74 16.39 -29.42 9.64
CA PHE A 74 15.07 -29.16 9.04
C PHE A 74 14.37 -27.93 9.64
N ARG A 75 14.61 -27.64 10.92
CA ARG A 75 14.05 -26.46 11.60
C ARG A 75 14.73 -25.18 11.12
N TRP A 76 16.06 -25.24 10.96
CA TRP A 76 16.84 -24.15 10.38
C TRP A 76 16.42 -23.89 8.94
N LEU A 77 16.27 -24.92 8.14
CA LEU A 77 15.81 -24.80 6.77
C LEU A 77 14.40 -24.18 6.72
N GLY A 78 13.49 -24.60 7.58
CA GLY A 78 12.16 -24.02 7.69
C GLY A 78 12.18 -22.55 8.08
N LEU A 79 13.03 -22.15 9.03
CA LEU A 79 13.20 -20.76 9.44
C LEU A 79 13.76 -19.91 8.30
N ILE A 80 14.79 -20.39 7.62
CA ILE A 80 15.40 -19.69 6.47
C ILE A 80 14.39 -19.55 5.35
N LEU A 81 13.69 -20.62 4.99
CA LEU A 81 12.65 -20.57 3.96
C LEU A 81 11.52 -19.59 4.32
N PHE A 82 11.05 -19.60 5.56
CA PHE A 82 10.05 -18.67 6.04
C PHE A 82 10.57 -17.22 5.97
N SER A 83 11.78 -16.96 6.43
CA SER A 83 12.39 -15.63 6.38
C SER A 83 12.58 -15.15 4.93
N CYS A 84 13.03 -16.03 4.04
CA CYS A 84 13.14 -15.71 2.61
C CYS A 84 11.78 -15.42 1.99
N LEU A 85 10.74 -16.22 2.32
CA LEU A 85 9.37 -15.99 1.84
C LEU A 85 8.87 -14.63 2.29
N VAL A 86 9.07 -14.27 3.56
CA VAL A 86 8.66 -12.96 4.11
C VAL A 86 9.49 -11.83 3.48
N ALA A 87 10.80 -12.01 3.29
CA ALA A 87 11.66 -11.00 2.66
C ALA A 87 11.32 -10.77 1.18
N LEU A 88 10.85 -11.80 0.47
CA LEU A 88 10.40 -11.71 -0.91
C LEU A 88 8.94 -11.23 -1.04
N SER A 89 8.17 -11.30 0.03
CA SER A 89 6.75 -10.93 0.06
C SER A 89 6.45 -9.46 -0.32
N PRO A 90 7.36 -8.46 -0.19
CA PRO A 90 7.07 -7.08 -0.59
C PRO A 90 6.59 -6.95 -2.03
N ARG A 91 7.12 -7.78 -2.94
CA ARG A 91 6.72 -7.75 -4.36
C ARG A 91 5.25 -8.15 -4.59
N TRP A 92 4.71 -9.01 -3.73
CA TRP A 92 3.37 -9.60 -3.88
C TRP A 92 2.35 -8.95 -2.96
N LEU A 93 2.77 -8.51 -1.77
CA LEU A 93 1.91 -7.93 -0.76
C LEU A 93 1.85 -6.40 -0.80
N ALA A 94 2.77 -5.73 -1.52
CA ALA A 94 2.79 -4.28 -1.62
C ALA A 94 1.42 -3.67 -2.02
N PRO A 95 0.65 -4.23 -2.97
CA PRO A 95 -0.67 -3.69 -3.31
C PRO A 95 -1.71 -3.83 -2.21
N LEU A 96 -1.52 -4.78 -1.29
CA LEU A 96 -2.45 -5.06 -0.18
C LEU A 96 -2.13 -4.26 1.09
N VAL A 97 -0.89 -3.77 1.21
CA VAL A 97 -0.45 -2.97 2.36
C VAL A 97 -0.52 -1.49 1.99
N PRO A 98 -1.50 -0.73 2.50
CA PRO A 98 -1.54 0.71 2.24
C PRO A 98 -0.32 1.40 2.84
N PRO A 99 0.24 2.42 2.18
CA PRO A 99 1.38 3.15 2.71
C PRO A 99 0.96 3.93 3.96
N LEU A 100 1.56 3.64 5.09
CA LEU A 100 1.22 4.24 6.40
C LEU A 100 1.49 5.76 6.45
N THR A 101 2.38 6.24 5.60
CA THR A 101 2.80 7.64 5.56
C THR A 101 2.05 8.49 4.54
N LEU A 102 1.26 7.85 3.66
CA LEU A 102 0.50 8.51 2.61
C LEU A 102 -0.99 8.30 2.83
N SER A 103 -1.76 9.38 2.79
CA SER A 103 -3.22 9.29 2.83
C SER A 103 -3.84 10.22 1.80
N LEU A 104 -4.94 9.75 1.21
CA LEU A 104 -5.71 10.51 0.24
C LEU A 104 -6.78 11.33 0.99
N GLN A 105 -6.67 12.66 0.93
CA GLN A 105 -7.61 13.57 1.61
C GLN A 105 -8.81 13.90 0.72
N GLU A 106 -8.53 14.23 -0.54
CA GLU A 106 -9.56 14.54 -1.54
C GLU A 106 -9.26 13.80 -2.83
N ARG A 107 -10.32 13.46 -3.56
CA ARG A 107 -10.23 12.83 -4.88
C ARG A 107 -11.45 13.19 -5.72
N ALA A 108 -11.24 13.42 -7.01
CA ALA A 108 -12.32 13.66 -7.95
C ALA A 108 -11.88 13.35 -9.39
N VAL A 109 -12.83 12.94 -10.22
CA VAL A 109 -12.68 12.92 -11.68
C VAL A 109 -13.49 14.07 -12.23
N ALA A 110 -12.93 14.87 -13.15
CA ALA A 110 -13.54 16.09 -13.63
C ALA A 110 -13.30 16.30 -15.12
N LEU A 111 -14.27 16.94 -15.76
CA LEU A 111 -14.17 17.39 -17.16
C LEU A 111 -13.33 18.67 -17.31
N SER A 112 -13.39 19.54 -16.30
CA SER A 112 -12.68 20.81 -16.31
C SER A 112 -11.95 21.06 -14.98
N PHE A 113 -10.88 21.85 -15.07
CA PHE A 113 -9.99 22.05 -13.93
C PHE A 113 -9.52 23.52 -13.85
N ASN A 114 -9.77 24.16 -12.70
CA ASN A 114 -9.22 25.48 -12.42
C ASN A 114 -7.76 25.34 -11.95
N ARG A 115 -6.83 25.71 -12.82
CA ARG A 115 -5.39 25.61 -12.54
C ARG A 115 -4.92 26.63 -11.49
N ALA A 116 -5.57 27.79 -11.40
CA ALA A 116 -5.20 28.83 -10.44
C ALA A 116 -5.53 28.40 -9.01
N GLU A 117 -6.72 27.87 -8.81
CA GLU A 117 -7.18 27.38 -7.51
C GLU A 117 -6.76 25.92 -7.22
N ARG A 118 -6.25 25.22 -8.22
CA ARG A 118 -5.93 23.79 -8.17
C ARG A 118 -7.11 22.94 -7.69
N LYS A 119 -8.28 23.18 -8.27
CA LYS A 119 -9.51 22.48 -7.94
C LYS A 119 -10.25 22.02 -9.18
N PRO A 120 -10.95 20.85 -9.09
CA PRO A 120 -11.89 20.45 -10.13
C PRO A 120 -13.08 21.40 -10.17
N LEU A 121 -13.59 21.72 -11.37
CA LEU A 121 -14.77 22.57 -11.53
C LEU A 121 -16.03 21.73 -11.74
N VAL A 122 -15.99 20.79 -12.69
CA VAL A 122 -17.13 19.89 -13.00
C VAL A 122 -16.64 18.48 -12.76
N SER A 123 -17.05 17.89 -11.63
CA SER A 123 -16.68 16.54 -11.22
C SER A 123 -17.91 15.64 -11.18
N GLY A 124 -17.73 14.35 -11.46
CA GLY A 124 -18.79 13.37 -11.47
C GLY A 124 -18.27 11.93 -11.43
N GLU A 125 -19.21 11.01 -11.36
CA GLU A 125 -18.95 9.56 -11.45
C GLU A 125 -19.53 8.95 -12.74
N VAL A 126 -20.32 9.72 -13.49
CA VAL A 126 -20.87 9.33 -14.78
C VAL A 126 -20.66 10.49 -15.75
N PHE A 127 -20.14 10.18 -16.92
CA PHE A 127 -19.89 11.12 -18.01
C PHE A 127 -20.43 10.54 -19.31
N SER A 128 -20.79 11.41 -20.27
CA SER A 128 -21.11 10.95 -21.62
C SER A 128 -19.85 10.88 -22.52
N ALA A 129 -19.92 10.07 -23.56
CA ALA A 129 -18.81 9.93 -24.52
C ALA A 129 -18.45 11.27 -25.18
N ASP A 130 -19.45 12.12 -25.46
CA ASP A 130 -19.23 13.43 -26.06
C ASP A 130 -18.54 14.41 -25.10
N GLU A 131 -18.87 14.37 -23.80
CA GLU A 131 -18.27 15.23 -22.78
C GLU A 131 -16.78 14.94 -22.58
N VAL A 132 -16.38 13.68 -22.70
CA VAL A 132 -15.00 13.24 -22.47
C VAL A 132 -14.08 13.43 -23.68
N ALA A 133 -14.59 13.89 -24.82
CA ALA A 133 -13.81 14.14 -26.04
C ALA A 133 -12.63 15.11 -25.79
N GLY A 134 -12.75 16.04 -24.85
CA GLY A 134 -11.70 16.96 -24.41
C GLY A 134 -10.68 16.37 -23.42
N GLY A 135 -10.89 15.12 -23.01
CA GLY A 135 -10.11 14.44 -21.99
C GLY A 135 -10.69 14.59 -20.59
N LEU A 136 -10.09 13.89 -19.65
CA LEU A 136 -10.51 13.85 -18.25
C LEU A 136 -9.36 14.21 -17.30
N TYR A 137 -9.69 14.91 -16.25
CA TYR A 137 -8.79 15.20 -15.14
C TYR A 137 -9.04 14.26 -13.97
N ALA A 138 -8.00 13.65 -13.46
CA ALA A 138 -8.04 12.99 -12.15
C ALA A 138 -7.32 13.87 -11.15
N TYR A 139 -8.05 14.34 -10.14
CA TYR A 139 -7.56 15.21 -9.07
C TYR A 139 -7.39 14.44 -7.78
N THR A 140 -6.32 14.72 -7.07
CA THR A 140 -6.04 14.15 -5.74
C THR A 140 -5.35 15.15 -4.83
N ALA A 141 -5.74 15.16 -3.56
CA ALA A 141 -5.01 15.82 -2.49
C ALA A 141 -4.37 14.73 -1.60
N ILE A 142 -3.05 14.63 -1.65
CA ILE A 142 -2.29 13.57 -0.99
C ILE A 142 -1.56 14.16 0.21
N LYS A 143 -1.91 13.71 1.42
CA LYS A 143 -1.15 14.03 2.63
C LYS A 143 0.09 13.14 2.66
N ALA A 144 1.25 13.78 2.73
CA ALA A 144 2.54 13.12 2.77
C ALA A 144 3.45 13.86 3.77
N PRO A 145 4.33 13.17 4.50
CA PRO A 145 5.32 13.83 5.35
C PRO A 145 6.30 14.66 4.52
N LEU A 146 6.88 15.69 5.14
CA LEU A 146 7.92 16.49 4.52
C LEU A 146 9.15 15.61 4.22
N GLY A 147 9.73 15.78 3.03
CA GLY A 147 10.92 15.01 2.63
C GLY A 147 10.63 13.60 2.12
N LEU A 148 9.36 13.24 1.87
CA LEU A 148 9.04 11.95 1.26
C LEU A 148 9.57 11.90 -0.18
N GLY A 149 10.59 11.06 -0.40
CA GLY A 149 11.19 10.81 -1.71
C GLY A 149 10.44 9.76 -2.56
N GLN A 150 9.16 9.52 -2.27
CA GLN A 150 8.39 8.46 -2.93
C GLN A 150 7.64 9.02 -4.14
N GLU A 151 7.81 8.38 -5.29
CA GLU A 151 7.07 8.72 -6.50
C GLU A 151 5.63 8.24 -6.38
N VAL A 152 4.69 9.04 -6.90
CA VAL A 152 3.26 8.72 -6.94
C VAL A 152 2.77 8.80 -8.38
N TYR A 153 1.84 7.93 -8.73
CA TYR A 153 1.30 7.84 -10.08
C TYR A 153 -0.22 7.71 -10.06
N HIS A 154 -0.87 8.23 -11.11
CA HIS A 154 -2.23 7.84 -11.49
C HIS A 154 -2.17 6.74 -12.53
N TYR A 155 -2.71 5.57 -12.19
CA TYR A 155 -2.92 4.47 -13.12
C TYR A 155 -4.37 4.49 -13.60
N TRP A 156 -4.55 4.64 -14.89
CA TRP A 156 -5.86 4.66 -15.52
C TRP A 156 -6.20 3.27 -16.06
N PHE A 157 -7.37 2.77 -15.71
CA PHE A 157 -7.88 1.49 -16.14
C PHE A 157 -9.23 1.66 -16.82
N ARG A 158 -9.49 0.86 -17.83
CA ARG A 158 -10.78 0.70 -18.48
C ARG A 158 -11.13 -0.79 -18.51
N ASP A 159 -12.31 -1.16 -18.01
CA ASP A 159 -12.81 -2.55 -17.96
C ASP A 159 -11.81 -3.57 -17.40
N GLY A 160 -10.92 -3.13 -16.52
CA GLY A 160 -9.89 -3.93 -15.88
C GLY A 160 -8.51 -3.83 -16.52
N GLU A 161 -8.38 -3.36 -17.74
CA GLU A 161 -7.11 -3.20 -18.45
C GLU A 161 -6.47 -1.84 -18.16
N GLN A 162 -5.15 -1.81 -17.96
CA GLN A 162 -4.41 -0.59 -17.78
C GLN A 162 -4.22 0.13 -19.12
N VAL A 163 -4.74 1.36 -19.22
CA VAL A 163 -4.64 2.19 -20.43
C VAL A 163 -3.61 3.30 -20.34
N ASP A 164 -3.21 3.71 -19.08
CA ASP A 164 -2.24 4.76 -18.91
C ASP A 164 -1.59 4.75 -17.53
N ARG A 165 -0.40 5.38 -17.41
CA ARG A 165 0.32 5.63 -16.16
C ARG A 165 0.94 7.01 -16.19
N ILE A 166 0.44 7.93 -15.35
CA ILE A 166 0.85 9.33 -15.35
C ILE A 166 1.54 9.65 -14.03
N PRO A 167 2.82 10.10 -14.05
CA PRO A 167 3.52 10.47 -12.83
C PRO A 167 2.94 11.75 -12.23
N LEU A 168 2.90 11.83 -10.91
CA LEU A 168 2.45 12.97 -10.13
C LEU A 168 3.62 13.60 -9.41
N LYS A 169 3.67 14.93 -9.44
CA LYS A 169 4.59 15.70 -8.59
C LYS A 169 3.92 15.90 -7.24
N VAL A 170 4.43 15.26 -6.20
CA VAL A 170 3.93 15.40 -4.83
C VAL A 170 5.05 15.93 -3.95
N SER A 171 4.78 17.05 -3.26
CA SER A 171 5.67 17.60 -2.22
C SER A 171 4.95 17.46 -0.88
N GLY A 172 5.59 16.81 0.09
CA GLY A 172 5.01 16.59 1.41
C GLY A 172 4.94 17.85 2.28
N GLY A 173 4.47 17.70 3.52
CA GLY A 173 4.48 18.74 4.55
C GLY A 173 3.23 19.60 4.65
N ARG A 174 2.12 19.25 3.95
CA ARG A 174 0.84 19.97 4.05
C ARG A 174 -0.21 19.12 4.74
N GLU A 175 -0.80 19.63 5.80
CA GLU A 175 -1.90 19.00 6.54
C GLU A 175 -3.12 18.68 5.67
N SER A 176 -3.52 19.64 4.80
CA SER A 176 -4.65 19.49 3.87
C SER A 176 -4.33 18.62 2.65
N GLY A 177 -3.13 18.05 2.58
CA GLY A 177 -2.64 17.31 1.43
C GLY A 177 -2.09 18.20 0.31
N PHE A 178 -1.18 17.63 -0.47
CA PHE A 178 -0.63 18.27 -1.66
C PHE A 178 -1.58 18.01 -2.84
N ARG A 179 -2.13 19.07 -3.40
CA ARG A 179 -3.06 19.02 -4.54
C ARG A 179 -2.29 18.76 -5.82
N THR A 180 -2.61 17.67 -6.47
CA THR A 180 -2.03 17.26 -7.75
C THR A 180 -3.10 16.67 -8.66
N TRP A 181 -2.81 16.65 -9.96
CA TRP A 181 -3.75 16.11 -10.95
C TRP A 181 -3.02 15.51 -12.13
N SER A 182 -3.67 14.59 -12.81
CA SER A 182 -3.29 14.16 -14.16
C SER A 182 -4.36 14.55 -15.16
N HIS A 183 -3.97 14.83 -16.40
CA HIS A 183 -4.88 15.09 -17.49
C HIS A 183 -4.69 14.02 -18.58
N LYS A 184 -5.65 13.12 -18.70
CA LYS A 184 -5.69 12.14 -19.78
C LYS A 184 -6.41 12.76 -20.98
N ARG A 185 -5.63 13.24 -21.94
CA ARG A 185 -6.13 13.93 -23.14
C ARG A 185 -6.73 13.00 -24.18
N HIS A 186 -6.12 11.82 -24.34
CA HIS A 186 -6.54 10.82 -25.33
C HIS A 186 -7.33 9.72 -24.64
N ILE A 187 -8.63 9.78 -24.77
CA ILE A 187 -9.53 8.71 -24.34
C ILE A 187 -9.67 7.76 -25.54
N PRO A 188 -9.39 6.45 -25.39
CA PRO A 188 -9.53 5.49 -26.49
C PRO A 188 -10.98 5.39 -26.95
N VAL A 189 -11.19 5.27 -28.25
CA VAL A 189 -12.50 5.06 -28.89
C VAL A 189 -12.70 3.56 -29.16
N PRO A 190 -13.86 2.98 -28.82
CA PRO A 190 -14.98 3.56 -28.07
C PRO A 190 -14.60 3.92 -26.64
N SER A 191 -15.17 5.01 -26.06
CA SER A 191 -14.80 5.54 -24.74
C SER A 191 -15.64 4.94 -23.60
N GLU A 192 -16.80 4.36 -23.94
CA GLU A 192 -17.76 3.79 -23.01
C GLU A 192 -17.17 2.66 -22.19
N GLY A 193 -17.71 2.46 -20.98
CA GLY A 193 -17.29 1.38 -20.10
C GLY A 193 -17.02 1.84 -18.67
N ARG A 194 -16.56 0.92 -17.85
CA ARG A 194 -16.19 1.16 -16.46
C ARG A 194 -14.74 1.58 -16.35
N TRP A 195 -14.56 2.77 -15.87
CA TRP A 195 -13.24 3.35 -15.66
C TRP A 195 -12.87 3.42 -14.19
N ARG A 196 -11.59 3.32 -13.93
CA ARG A 196 -11.04 3.59 -12.60
C ARG A 196 -9.67 4.24 -12.71
N VAL A 197 -9.39 5.14 -11.77
CA VAL A 197 -8.05 5.70 -11.57
C VAL A 197 -7.56 5.27 -10.21
N GLU A 198 -6.42 4.60 -10.19
CA GLU A 198 -5.76 4.18 -8.97
C GLU A 198 -4.58 5.10 -8.70
N VAL A 199 -4.52 5.62 -7.48
CA VAL A 199 -3.38 6.39 -6.98
C VAL A 199 -2.43 5.39 -6.35
N ARG A 200 -1.24 5.22 -6.93
CA ARG A 200 -0.25 4.26 -6.45
C ARG A 200 1.10 4.90 -6.23
N THR A 201 1.86 4.36 -5.29
CA THR A 201 3.28 4.67 -5.10
C THR A 201 4.13 4.03 -6.19
N GLY A 202 5.39 4.45 -6.31
CA GLY A 202 6.38 3.79 -7.17
C GLY A 202 6.56 2.29 -6.85
N ASP A 203 6.30 1.90 -5.61
CA ASP A 203 6.34 0.51 -5.13
C ASP A 203 5.02 -0.24 -5.33
N ASN A 204 4.13 0.30 -6.17
CA ASN A 204 2.83 -0.29 -6.54
C ASN A 204 1.81 -0.42 -5.39
N GLN A 205 1.99 0.33 -4.28
CA GLN A 205 1.05 0.38 -3.18
C GLN A 205 -0.12 1.31 -3.52
N ILE A 206 -1.35 0.86 -3.29
CA ILE A 206 -2.56 1.63 -3.57
C ILE A 206 -2.82 2.61 -2.41
N ILE A 207 -2.84 3.92 -2.71
CA ILE A 207 -3.20 4.99 -1.78
C ILE A 207 -4.73 5.22 -1.83
N GLY A 208 -5.32 5.11 -3.01
CA GLY A 208 -6.74 5.27 -3.20
C GLY A 208 -7.21 4.97 -4.62
N VAL A 209 -8.54 4.88 -4.79
CA VAL A 209 -9.17 4.52 -6.07
C VAL A 209 -10.34 5.45 -6.34
N MET A 210 -10.43 5.98 -7.55
CA MET A 210 -11.59 6.69 -8.09
C MET A 210 -12.24 5.80 -9.15
N ARG A 211 -13.56 5.68 -9.13
CA ARG A 211 -14.33 4.91 -10.12
C ARG A 211 -15.32 5.83 -10.79
N PHE A 212 -15.50 5.63 -12.09
CA PHE A 212 -16.49 6.35 -12.90
C PHE A 212 -16.88 5.51 -14.10
N THR A 213 -17.96 5.90 -14.75
CA THR A 213 -18.49 5.24 -15.94
C THR A 213 -18.63 6.24 -17.06
N ILE A 214 -18.28 5.84 -18.28
CA ILE A 214 -18.58 6.61 -19.48
C ILE A 214 -19.72 5.89 -20.20
N THR A 215 -20.80 6.63 -20.42
CA THR A 215 -21.99 6.18 -21.14
C THR A 215 -21.94 6.68 -22.60
N PRO A 216 -22.70 6.06 -23.50
CA PRO A 216 -22.82 6.51 -24.89
C PRO A 216 -23.21 7.97 -25.05
#